data_8eb7cb3b26ab3b25b9da8f069074ad21
#
_entry.id   8eb7cb3b26ab3b25b9da8f069074ad21
#
_cell.length_a   1.000
_cell.length_b   1.000
_cell.length_c   1.000
_cell.angle_alpha   90.00
_cell.angle_beta   90.00
_cell.angle_gamma   90.00
#
_symmetry.space_group_name_H-M   'P 1'
#
loop_
_entity.id
_entity.type
_entity.pdbx_description
1 polymer ?
#
loop_
_entity_poly.entity_id
_entity_poly.type
_entity_poly.pdbx_seq_one_letter_code
_entity_poly.pdbx_strand_id
1 'polypeptide(L)'
;MVWCVTHAGCVIVCVSWGRKENEMIETKKFSKRIALALITCLIACMGMFALAGCESDEQQAENALKGYLDDFKNGSSEDFAAADMAEFEQMGLNPDEFMSSWTQGFGYEVLGVTKDTSNDNMMVEVKITSKQITTAISHALPDIMSYAMGAALSGASQADMQNHMVQMILDQLAKDEPVESTVTVEMNSETGQWVPTQNGEEALAGAIVGNVDQLTQEMSTIASAE
;
A
#
# COMPACT_ATOMS: atom_id res chain seq x y z
N MET A 1 -19.27 14.06 19.58
CA MET A 1 -20.15 13.00 20.09
C MET A 1 -19.30 11.75 20.10
N VAL A 2 -18.97 11.23 21.28
CA VAL A 2 -18.07 10.08 21.45
C VAL A 2 -18.93 8.86 21.69
N TRP A 3 -18.84 7.86 20.85
CA TRP A 3 -19.46 6.55 21.08
C TRP A 3 -18.35 5.55 21.43
N CYS A 4 -18.39 5.00 22.64
CA CYS A 4 -17.59 3.85 23.02
C CYS A 4 -18.47 2.60 22.93
N VAL A 5 -18.07 1.64 22.14
CA VAL A 5 -18.64 0.29 22.17
C VAL A 5 -17.56 -0.66 22.64
N THR A 6 -17.77 -1.27 23.79
CA THR A 6 -16.89 -2.31 24.34
C THR A 6 -17.40 -3.67 23.89
N HIS A 7 -16.60 -4.41 23.13
CA HIS A 7 -16.75 -5.87 23.00
C HIS A 7 -15.35 -6.51 23.04
N ALA A 8 -15.32 -7.64 23.72
CA ALA A 8 -14.14 -8.33 24.18
C ALA A 8 -13.07 -8.53 23.09
N GLY A 9 -11.85 -8.05 23.39
CA GLY A 9 -10.62 -8.55 22.77
C GLY A 9 -10.05 -7.73 21.60
N CYS A 10 -10.52 -6.52 21.33
CA CYS A 10 -9.99 -5.68 20.25
C CYS A 10 -9.40 -4.39 20.82
N VAL A 11 -8.16 -4.10 20.47
CA VAL A 11 -7.49 -2.83 20.81
C VAL A 11 -8.12 -1.72 19.98
N ILE A 12 -8.77 -0.76 20.67
CA ILE A 12 -9.40 0.39 20.01
C ILE A 12 -8.36 1.48 19.82
N VAL A 13 -8.00 1.77 18.60
CA VAL A 13 -7.29 3.01 18.26
C VAL A 13 -8.32 4.12 18.07
N CYS A 14 -8.42 5.03 19.06
CA CYS A 14 -9.25 6.22 18.93
C CYS A 14 -8.55 7.27 18.08
N VAL A 15 -8.97 7.46 16.85
CA VAL A 15 -8.58 8.60 16.03
C VAL A 15 -9.55 9.76 16.29
N SER A 16 -9.07 10.80 16.98
CA SER A 16 -9.81 12.03 17.23
C SER A 16 -9.82 12.91 15.98
N TRP A 17 -10.96 13.03 15.33
CA TRP A 17 -11.17 13.98 14.22
C TRP A 17 -11.46 15.37 14.74
N GLY A 18 -10.47 16.24 14.73
CA GLY A 18 -10.63 17.69 14.94
C GLY A 18 -10.87 18.38 13.60
N ARG A 19 -12.11 18.75 13.33
CA ARG A 19 -12.50 19.59 12.19
C ARG A 19 -11.91 20.99 12.37
N LYS A 20 -10.94 21.39 11.56
CA LYS A 20 -10.58 22.78 11.31
C LYS A 20 -10.68 23.08 9.83
N GLU A 21 -11.53 24.03 9.51
CA GLU A 21 -11.66 24.62 8.20
C GLU A 21 -10.38 25.40 7.83
N ASN A 22 -10.05 25.37 6.53
CA ASN A 22 -9.02 26.17 5.87
C ASN A 22 -7.56 25.82 6.19
N GLU A 23 -7.06 24.74 5.60
CA GLU A 23 -5.63 24.65 5.25
C GLU A 23 -5.47 24.02 3.87
N MET A 24 -4.69 24.71 3.05
CA MET A 24 -4.19 24.30 1.75
C MET A 24 -3.67 22.87 1.86
N ILE A 25 -4.23 21.97 1.05
CA ILE A 25 -3.94 20.53 1.09
C ILE A 25 -2.44 20.34 0.89
N GLU A 26 -1.72 20.09 1.97
CA GLU A 26 -0.32 19.66 1.90
C GLU A 26 -0.28 18.26 1.26
N THR A 27 0.02 18.22 -0.03
CA THR A 27 0.20 17.00 -0.82
C THR A 27 1.15 15.98 -0.18
N LYS A 28 2.13 16.43 0.61
CA LYS A 28 3.03 15.57 1.40
C LYS A 28 2.36 14.69 2.46
N LYS A 29 1.25 15.14 3.07
CA LYS A 29 0.52 14.35 4.07
C LYS A 29 -0.42 13.33 3.44
N PHE A 30 -0.88 13.61 2.22
CA PHE A 30 -1.82 12.76 1.50
C PHE A 30 -1.14 11.46 1.01
N SER A 31 0.01 11.58 0.38
CA SER A 31 0.79 10.44 -0.14
C SER A 31 1.22 9.46 0.97
N LYS A 32 1.71 9.98 2.10
CA LYS A 32 2.11 9.14 3.25
C LYS A 32 0.92 8.44 3.94
N ARG A 33 -0.26 9.06 3.94
CA ARG A 33 -1.45 8.47 4.57
C ARG A 33 -2.06 7.36 3.74
N ILE A 34 -2.06 7.47 2.41
CA ILE A 34 -2.52 6.38 1.51
C ILE A 34 -1.56 5.20 1.58
N ALA A 35 -0.24 5.43 1.55
CA ALA A 35 0.74 4.37 1.71
C ALA A 35 0.62 3.68 3.09
N LEU A 36 0.37 4.46 4.16
CA LEU A 36 0.19 3.91 5.50
C LEU A 36 -1.13 3.14 5.65
N ALA A 37 -2.22 3.62 5.03
CA ALA A 37 -3.51 2.94 5.04
C ALA A 37 -3.46 1.60 4.28
N LEU A 38 -2.77 1.56 3.14
CA LEU A 38 -2.53 0.33 2.39
C LEU A 38 -1.71 -0.68 3.20
N ILE A 39 -0.70 -0.22 3.96
CA ILE A 39 0.14 -1.06 4.83
C ILE A 39 -0.67 -1.57 6.03
N THR A 40 -1.51 -0.72 6.64
CA THR A 40 -2.32 -1.13 7.82
C THR A 40 -3.40 -2.15 7.44
N CYS A 41 -3.97 -2.06 6.24
CA CYS A 41 -4.94 -3.02 5.75
C CYS A 41 -4.32 -4.42 5.54
N LEU A 42 -3.07 -4.46 5.06
CA LEU A 42 -2.31 -5.69 4.92
C LEU A 42 -2.06 -6.39 6.26
N ILE A 43 -1.94 -5.66 7.38
CA ILE A 43 -1.65 -6.22 8.72
C ILE A 43 -2.91 -6.83 9.38
N ALA A 44 -4.11 -6.36 9.05
CA ALA A 44 -5.35 -6.77 9.72
C ALA A 44 -5.82 -8.20 9.40
N CYS A 45 -5.31 -8.83 8.33
CA CYS A 45 -5.73 -10.16 7.87
C CYS A 45 -5.05 -11.34 8.58
N MET A 46 -4.09 -11.12 9.49
CA MET A 46 -3.24 -12.17 10.07
C MET A 46 -3.81 -12.87 11.32
N GLY A 47 -5.08 -13.18 11.35
CA GLY A 47 -5.64 -13.94 12.44
C GLY A 47 -6.07 -15.34 12.04
N MET A 48 -5.19 -16.33 11.88
CA MET A 48 -5.45 -17.76 12.19
C MET A 48 -4.57 -18.73 11.39
N PHE A 49 -3.36 -19.02 11.84
CA PHE A 49 -2.74 -20.34 11.57
C PHE A 49 -1.92 -20.80 12.77
N ALA A 50 -2.60 -21.37 13.77
CA ALA A 50 -1.94 -22.19 14.79
C ALA A 50 -1.92 -23.62 14.27
N LEU A 51 -0.90 -24.00 13.51
CA LEU A 51 -0.54 -25.40 13.30
C LEU A 51 0.69 -25.70 14.15
N ALA A 52 0.45 -26.32 15.30
CA ALA A 52 1.48 -26.83 16.20
C ALA A 52 2.20 -28.04 15.56
N GLY A 53 3.26 -27.77 14.84
CA GLY A 53 4.33 -28.66 14.50
C GLY A 53 5.64 -28.03 14.96
N CYS A 54 6.67 -28.79 15.30
CA CYS A 54 8.00 -28.27 15.64
C CYS A 54 8.67 -27.69 14.38
N GLU A 55 8.14 -26.58 13.87
CA GLU A 55 8.78 -25.78 12.83
C GLU A 55 9.84 -24.91 13.48
N SER A 56 10.99 -24.75 12.83
CA SER A 56 11.99 -23.80 13.29
C SER A 56 11.47 -22.37 13.17
N ASP A 57 12.06 -21.44 13.94
CA ASP A 57 11.69 -20.02 13.88
C ASP A 57 11.83 -19.46 12.46
N GLU A 58 12.84 -19.93 11.70
CA GLU A 58 13.05 -19.54 10.30
C GLU A 58 11.88 -19.98 9.41
N GLN A 59 11.40 -21.22 9.57
CA GLN A 59 10.26 -21.72 8.80
C GLN A 59 8.97 -21.01 9.18
N GLN A 60 8.78 -20.68 10.45
CA GLN A 60 7.61 -19.94 10.91
C GLN A 60 7.59 -18.52 10.33
N ALA A 61 8.73 -17.80 10.34
CA ALA A 61 8.85 -16.48 9.75
C ALA A 61 8.64 -16.52 8.23
N GLU A 62 9.21 -17.51 7.53
CA GLU A 62 9.01 -17.72 6.10
C GLU A 62 7.53 -17.96 5.77
N ASN A 63 6.86 -18.85 6.52
CA ASN A 63 5.46 -19.18 6.29
C ASN A 63 4.54 -17.98 6.60
N ALA A 64 4.85 -17.20 7.63
CA ALA A 64 4.12 -15.98 7.96
C ALA A 64 4.23 -14.95 6.83
N LEU A 65 5.45 -14.72 6.30
CA LEU A 65 5.63 -13.80 5.17
C LEU A 65 4.92 -14.30 3.90
N LYS A 66 4.99 -15.61 3.61
CA LYS A 66 4.26 -16.20 2.48
C LYS A 66 2.75 -15.99 2.61
N GLY A 67 2.20 -16.25 3.81
CA GLY A 67 0.78 -15.99 4.07
C GLY A 67 0.40 -14.54 3.78
N TYR A 68 1.20 -13.59 4.26
CA TYR A 68 1.02 -12.17 4.01
C TYR A 68 1.02 -11.79 2.52
N LEU A 69 1.96 -12.35 1.75
CA LEU A 69 2.07 -12.09 0.32
C LEU A 69 0.98 -12.82 -0.49
N ASP A 70 0.54 -13.99 -0.04
CA ASP A 70 -0.59 -14.71 -0.64
C ASP A 70 -1.91 -13.99 -0.40
N ASP A 71 -2.12 -13.45 0.80
CA ASP A 71 -3.29 -12.62 1.12
C ASP A 71 -3.32 -11.37 0.21
N PHE A 72 -2.19 -10.67 0.05
CA PHE A 72 -2.10 -9.57 -0.89
C PHE A 72 -2.42 -9.99 -2.34
N LYS A 73 -1.85 -11.10 -2.79
CA LYS A 73 -2.05 -11.63 -4.16
C LYS A 73 -3.51 -11.98 -4.45
N ASN A 74 -4.18 -12.53 -3.44
CA ASN A 74 -5.58 -12.98 -3.54
C ASN A 74 -6.55 -11.96 -2.95
N GLY A 75 -6.04 -10.83 -2.46
CA GLY A 75 -6.81 -9.80 -1.79
C GLY A 75 -7.95 -9.28 -2.65
N SER A 76 -9.07 -9.06 -1.99
CA SER A 76 -10.25 -8.44 -2.57
C SER A 76 -10.46 -7.06 -1.94
N SER A 77 -11.35 -6.27 -2.52
CA SER A 77 -11.74 -5.01 -1.89
C SER A 77 -12.37 -5.19 -0.50
N GLU A 78 -12.82 -6.41 -0.17
CA GLU A 78 -13.38 -6.74 1.16
C GLU A 78 -12.33 -6.65 2.28
N ASP A 79 -11.03 -6.74 1.93
CA ASP A 79 -9.91 -6.62 2.86
C ASP A 79 -9.62 -5.16 3.26
N PHE A 80 -10.17 -4.18 2.52
CA PHE A 80 -10.04 -2.77 2.88
C PHE A 80 -11.03 -2.37 3.97
N ALA A 81 -10.59 -1.52 4.90
CA ALA A 81 -11.50 -0.93 5.86
C ALA A 81 -12.59 -0.09 5.16
N ALA A 82 -13.80 -0.07 5.70
CA ALA A 82 -14.91 0.68 5.11
C ALA A 82 -14.62 2.18 4.90
N ALA A 83 -13.70 2.75 5.69
CA ALA A 83 -13.26 4.13 5.53
C ALA A 83 -12.40 4.31 4.26
N ASP A 84 -11.53 3.34 3.98
CA ASP A 84 -10.65 3.34 2.81
C ASP A 84 -11.49 3.13 1.55
N MET A 85 -12.49 2.24 1.59
CA MET A 85 -13.44 2.04 0.51
C MET A 85 -14.18 3.32 0.12
N ALA A 86 -14.64 4.08 1.12
CA ALA A 86 -15.32 5.35 0.88
C ALA A 86 -14.39 6.40 0.23
N GLU A 87 -13.09 6.37 0.54
CA GLU A 87 -12.09 7.24 -0.12
C GLU A 87 -11.86 6.81 -1.58
N PHE A 88 -11.77 5.51 -1.88
CA PHE A 88 -11.69 5.01 -3.25
C PHE A 88 -12.90 5.42 -4.09
N GLU A 89 -14.12 5.24 -3.56
CA GLU A 89 -15.36 5.65 -4.23
C GLU A 89 -15.43 7.16 -4.47
N GLN A 90 -14.98 7.99 -3.50
CA GLN A 90 -14.92 9.44 -3.68
C GLN A 90 -13.92 9.87 -4.76
N MET A 91 -12.86 9.09 -4.98
CA MET A 91 -11.91 9.30 -6.08
C MET A 91 -12.40 8.73 -7.41
N GLY A 92 -13.60 8.13 -7.46
CA GLY A 92 -14.14 7.50 -8.66
C GLY A 92 -13.47 6.18 -9.01
N LEU A 93 -12.75 5.56 -8.06
CA LEU A 93 -12.13 4.26 -8.20
C LEU A 93 -13.13 3.15 -7.84
N ASN A 94 -13.17 2.11 -8.68
CA ASN A 94 -13.74 0.83 -8.28
C ASN A 94 -12.64 0.03 -7.57
N PRO A 95 -12.78 -0.30 -6.27
CA PRO A 95 -11.73 -0.98 -5.53
C PRO A 95 -11.38 -2.36 -6.07
N ASP A 96 -12.36 -3.13 -6.54
CA ASP A 96 -12.12 -4.46 -7.12
C ASP A 96 -11.35 -4.37 -8.44
N GLU A 97 -11.69 -3.40 -9.29
CA GLU A 97 -10.99 -3.16 -10.55
C GLU A 97 -9.56 -2.68 -10.30
N PHE A 98 -9.36 -1.81 -9.32
CA PHE A 98 -8.04 -1.37 -8.91
C PHE A 98 -7.20 -2.54 -8.41
N MET A 99 -7.70 -3.35 -7.47
CA MET A 99 -6.98 -4.50 -6.93
C MET A 99 -6.66 -5.52 -8.01
N SER A 100 -7.63 -5.84 -8.86
CA SER A 100 -7.42 -6.76 -9.99
C SER A 100 -6.33 -6.28 -10.94
N SER A 101 -6.28 -4.99 -11.24
CA SER A 101 -5.24 -4.40 -12.09
C SER A 101 -3.88 -4.39 -11.42
N TRP A 102 -3.83 -4.11 -10.13
CA TRP A 102 -2.59 -4.02 -9.35
C TRP A 102 -1.96 -5.38 -9.10
N THR A 103 -2.77 -6.38 -8.70
CA THR A 103 -2.27 -7.74 -8.42
C THR A 103 -2.05 -8.58 -9.68
N GLN A 104 -2.43 -8.07 -10.84
CA GLN A 104 -2.18 -8.74 -12.11
C GLN A 104 -0.67 -8.92 -12.37
N GLY A 105 -0.23 -10.17 -12.43
CA GLY A 105 1.20 -10.51 -12.60
C GLY A 105 2.01 -10.45 -11.30
N PHE A 106 1.37 -10.23 -10.15
CA PHE A 106 2.04 -10.31 -8.85
C PHE A 106 2.56 -11.70 -8.58
N GLY A 107 3.81 -11.77 -8.16
CA GLY A 107 4.49 -13.01 -7.76
C GLY A 107 5.59 -12.74 -6.75
N TYR A 108 5.98 -13.78 -6.04
CA TYR A 108 7.11 -13.69 -5.11
C TYR A 108 7.85 -15.03 -5.01
N GLU A 109 9.11 -14.93 -4.59
CA GLU A 109 9.98 -16.08 -4.32
C GLU A 109 10.81 -15.77 -3.08
N VAL A 110 10.66 -16.58 -2.00
CA VAL A 110 11.53 -16.45 -0.84
C VAL A 110 12.87 -17.07 -1.18
N LEU A 111 13.94 -16.26 -1.06
CA LEU A 111 15.30 -16.64 -1.41
C LEU A 111 16.06 -17.24 -0.22
N GLY A 112 15.74 -16.80 1.00
CA GLY A 112 16.37 -17.29 2.21
C GLY A 112 15.85 -16.60 3.47
N VAL A 113 16.12 -17.24 4.61
CA VAL A 113 15.84 -16.70 5.94
C VAL A 113 17.09 -16.78 6.76
N THR A 114 17.43 -15.72 7.46
CA THR A 114 18.57 -15.66 8.38
C THR A 114 18.15 -14.99 9.68
N LYS A 115 18.69 -15.48 10.80
CA LYS A 115 18.45 -14.88 12.10
C LYS A 115 19.41 -13.72 12.33
N ASP A 116 18.87 -12.54 12.70
CA ASP A 116 19.70 -11.45 13.18
C ASP A 116 20.15 -11.76 14.63
N THR A 117 21.46 -11.84 14.81
CA THR A 117 22.06 -12.18 16.11
C THR A 117 22.00 -11.04 17.13
N SER A 118 21.60 -9.83 16.70
CA SER A 118 21.59 -8.64 17.56
C SER A 118 20.25 -8.45 18.30
N ASN A 119 19.14 -8.89 17.72
CA ASN A 119 17.79 -8.59 18.22
C ASN A 119 16.79 -9.75 18.12
N ASP A 120 17.25 -10.97 17.79
CA ASP A 120 16.43 -12.17 17.59
C ASP A 120 15.40 -12.08 16.45
N ASN A 121 15.41 -11.03 15.63
CA ASN A 121 14.56 -10.89 14.45
C ASN A 121 14.99 -11.87 13.34
N MET A 122 14.04 -12.20 12.47
CA MET A 122 14.33 -12.94 11.23
C MET A 122 14.39 -11.98 10.06
N MET A 123 15.42 -12.15 9.25
CA MET A 123 15.63 -11.41 8.00
C MET A 123 15.25 -12.34 6.85
N VAL A 124 14.10 -12.10 6.24
CA VAL A 124 13.59 -12.89 5.11
C VAL A 124 13.91 -12.18 3.81
N GLU A 125 14.81 -12.75 3.01
CA GLU A 125 15.10 -12.25 1.68
C GLU A 125 14.05 -12.77 0.70
N VAL A 126 13.37 -11.86 0.01
CA VAL A 126 12.30 -12.18 -0.92
C VAL A 126 12.43 -11.37 -2.21
N LYS A 127 12.26 -12.07 -3.34
CA LYS A 127 12.10 -11.44 -4.64
C LYS A 127 10.60 -11.27 -4.91
N ILE A 128 10.18 -10.03 -5.18
CA ILE A 128 8.79 -9.66 -5.45
C ILE A 128 8.70 -9.18 -6.89
N THR A 129 7.72 -9.65 -7.61
CA THR A 129 7.33 -9.18 -8.94
C THR A 129 5.99 -8.49 -8.81
N SER A 130 5.92 -7.18 -9.07
CA SER A 130 4.70 -6.39 -8.91
C SER A 130 4.62 -5.24 -9.91
N LYS A 131 3.41 -4.81 -10.19
CA LYS A 131 3.15 -3.53 -10.87
C LYS A 131 3.23 -2.41 -9.83
N GLN A 132 4.22 -1.54 -9.98
CA GLN A 132 4.45 -0.46 -9.03
C GLN A 132 3.54 0.73 -9.34
N ILE A 133 2.67 1.10 -8.40
CA ILE A 133 1.73 2.23 -8.55
C ILE A 133 2.49 3.54 -8.80
N THR A 134 3.62 3.75 -8.12
CA THR A 134 4.45 4.95 -8.31
C THR A 134 4.98 5.07 -9.72
N THR A 135 5.35 3.94 -10.34
CA THR A 135 5.79 3.88 -11.74
C THR A 135 4.65 4.22 -12.68
N ALA A 136 3.45 3.65 -12.47
CA ALA A 136 2.28 3.96 -13.29
C ALA A 136 1.90 5.45 -13.20
N ILE A 137 1.97 6.05 -12.01
CA ILE A 137 1.73 7.49 -11.82
C ILE A 137 2.79 8.30 -12.58
N SER A 138 4.09 7.97 -12.45
CA SER A 138 5.17 8.67 -13.16
C SER A 138 4.99 8.61 -14.68
N HIS A 139 4.60 7.45 -15.21
CA HIS A 139 4.35 7.29 -16.64
C HIS A 139 3.09 8.06 -17.13
N ALA A 140 2.04 8.12 -16.30
CA ALA A 140 0.81 8.85 -16.63
C ALA A 140 0.95 10.37 -16.47
N LEU A 141 1.95 10.84 -15.71
CA LEU A 141 2.08 12.23 -15.28
C LEU A 141 2.07 13.25 -16.44
N PRO A 142 2.80 13.06 -17.56
CA PRO A 142 2.76 13.99 -18.70
C PRO A 142 1.36 14.14 -19.31
N ASP A 143 0.64 13.05 -19.43
CA ASP A 143 -0.72 13.03 -19.98
C ASP A 143 -1.71 13.67 -19.02
N ILE A 144 -1.58 13.40 -17.72
CA ILE A 144 -2.37 14.02 -16.65
C ILE A 144 -2.19 15.55 -16.68
N MET A 145 -0.96 16.03 -16.80
CA MET A 145 -0.69 17.47 -16.85
C MET A 145 -1.29 18.12 -18.10
N SER A 146 -1.12 17.47 -19.26
CA SER A 146 -1.70 17.95 -20.52
C SER A 146 -3.24 18.03 -20.43
N TYR A 147 -3.86 17.00 -19.88
CA TYR A 147 -5.30 16.97 -19.64
C TYR A 147 -5.74 18.06 -18.66
N ALA A 148 -5.07 18.21 -17.53
CA ALA A 148 -5.42 19.19 -16.50
C ALA A 148 -5.40 20.62 -17.05
N MET A 149 -4.41 20.96 -17.88
CA MET A 149 -4.35 22.28 -18.55
C MET A 149 -5.53 22.48 -19.50
N GLY A 150 -5.87 21.49 -20.32
CA GLY A 150 -7.01 21.54 -21.24
C GLY A 150 -8.35 21.64 -20.50
N ALA A 151 -8.52 20.87 -19.45
CA ALA A 151 -9.72 20.83 -18.62
C ALA A 151 -9.95 22.18 -17.89
N ALA A 152 -8.89 22.79 -17.36
CA ALA A 152 -8.96 24.11 -16.72
C ALA A 152 -9.43 25.19 -17.71
N LEU A 153 -8.97 25.14 -18.95
CA LEU A 153 -9.38 26.08 -19.99
C LEU A 153 -10.82 25.86 -20.48
N SER A 154 -11.30 24.62 -20.44
CA SER A 154 -12.65 24.24 -20.86
C SER A 154 -13.71 24.42 -19.78
N GLY A 155 -13.32 24.73 -18.56
CA GLY A 155 -14.22 24.85 -17.41
C GLY A 155 -14.79 23.51 -16.92
N ALA A 156 -14.06 22.42 -17.09
CA ALA A 156 -14.44 21.13 -16.57
C ALA A 156 -14.60 21.16 -15.03
N SER A 157 -15.52 20.36 -14.49
CA SER A 157 -15.69 20.29 -13.05
C SER A 157 -14.49 19.59 -12.39
N GLN A 158 -14.21 19.94 -11.14
CA GLN A 158 -13.13 19.29 -10.37
C GLN A 158 -13.33 17.77 -10.26
N ALA A 159 -14.59 17.32 -10.11
CA ALA A 159 -14.92 15.91 -10.03
C ALA A 159 -14.62 15.17 -11.35
N ASP A 160 -15.00 15.76 -12.50
CA ASP A 160 -14.71 15.18 -13.81
C ASP A 160 -13.20 15.09 -14.06
N MET A 161 -12.45 16.14 -13.68
CA MET A 161 -10.99 16.14 -13.79
C MET A 161 -10.38 15.03 -12.94
N GLN A 162 -10.80 14.90 -11.69
CA GLN A 162 -10.31 13.90 -10.76
C GLN A 162 -10.58 12.48 -11.27
N ASN A 163 -11.82 12.20 -11.68
CA ASN A 163 -12.19 10.89 -12.20
C ASN A 163 -11.37 10.53 -13.46
N HIS A 164 -11.17 11.48 -14.35
CA HIS A 164 -10.40 11.22 -15.56
C HIS A 164 -8.91 10.96 -15.27
N MET A 165 -8.29 11.72 -14.35
CA MET A 165 -6.90 11.49 -13.94
C MET A 165 -6.73 10.11 -13.31
N VAL A 166 -7.70 9.69 -12.49
CA VAL A 166 -7.70 8.35 -11.89
C VAL A 166 -7.76 7.26 -12.95
N GLN A 167 -8.64 7.41 -13.96
CA GLN A 167 -8.72 6.45 -15.08
C GLN A 167 -7.40 6.39 -15.86
N MET A 168 -6.74 7.52 -16.09
CA MET A 168 -5.43 7.53 -16.76
C MET A 168 -4.37 6.74 -15.99
N ILE A 169 -4.36 6.83 -14.65
CA ILE A 169 -3.46 6.04 -13.79
C ILE A 169 -3.79 4.54 -13.88
N LEU A 170 -5.08 4.17 -13.82
CA LEU A 170 -5.52 2.77 -13.96
C LEU A 170 -5.15 2.20 -15.33
N ASP A 171 -5.40 2.95 -16.39
CA ASP A 171 -5.05 2.56 -17.76
C ASP A 171 -3.53 2.36 -17.91
N GLN A 172 -2.74 3.18 -17.24
CA GLN A 172 -1.28 3.04 -17.24
C GLN A 172 -0.85 1.82 -16.41
N LEU A 173 -1.40 1.63 -15.21
CA LEU A 173 -1.15 0.46 -14.38
C LEU A 173 -1.49 -0.85 -15.11
N ALA A 174 -2.57 -0.85 -15.91
CA ALA A 174 -2.93 -2.02 -16.73
C ALA A 174 -1.89 -2.32 -17.83
N LYS A 175 -1.25 -1.29 -18.39
CA LYS A 175 -0.24 -1.40 -19.47
C LYS A 175 1.16 -1.71 -18.97
N ASP A 176 1.49 -1.23 -17.77
CA ASP A 176 2.85 -1.39 -17.22
C ASP A 176 3.16 -2.87 -16.95
N GLU A 177 4.37 -3.25 -17.29
CA GLU A 177 4.90 -4.58 -16.97
C GLU A 177 5.31 -4.65 -15.50
N PRO A 178 5.10 -5.82 -14.85
CA PRO A 178 5.57 -6.01 -13.48
C PRO A 178 7.10 -5.86 -13.38
N VAL A 179 7.55 -5.26 -12.30
CA VAL A 179 8.97 -5.03 -11.98
C VAL A 179 9.41 -6.02 -10.91
N GLU A 180 10.60 -6.60 -11.06
CA GLU A 180 11.22 -7.45 -10.04
C GLU A 180 12.03 -6.60 -9.07
N SER A 181 11.80 -6.80 -7.78
CA SER A 181 12.54 -6.19 -6.67
C SER A 181 12.95 -7.25 -5.68
N THR A 182 14.20 -7.24 -5.22
CA THR A 182 14.65 -8.11 -4.13
C THR A 182 14.81 -7.26 -2.87
N VAL A 183 14.12 -7.65 -1.81
CA VAL A 183 14.13 -6.93 -0.54
C VAL A 183 14.36 -7.89 0.62
N THR A 184 14.86 -7.37 1.72
CA THR A 184 14.96 -8.10 2.98
C THR A 184 13.89 -7.58 3.92
N VAL A 185 12.99 -8.46 4.32
CA VAL A 185 11.90 -8.16 5.24
C VAL A 185 12.33 -8.57 6.63
N GLU A 186 12.44 -7.57 7.52
CA GLU A 186 12.70 -7.83 8.93
C GLU A 186 11.39 -8.24 9.61
N MET A 187 11.42 -9.42 10.27
CA MET A 187 10.27 -9.98 10.96
C MET A 187 10.59 -10.13 12.47
N ASN A 188 9.65 -9.80 13.33
CA ASN A 188 9.76 -10.06 14.77
C ASN A 188 8.65 -11.00 15.23
N SER A 189 8.89 -11.68 16.37
CA SER A 189 7.88 -12.52 17.00
C SER A 189 7.11 -11.74 18.06
N GLU A 190 5.86 -11.38 17.76
CA GLU A 190 4.94 -10.78 18.72
C GLU A 190 3.88 -11.80 19.15
N THR A 191 3.80 -12.06 20.45
CA THR A 191 2.83 -13.01 21.04
C THR A 191 2.86 -14.43 20.42
N GLY A 192 4.03 -14.83 19.88
CA GLY A 192 4.23 -16.13 19.23
C GLY A 192 3.82 -16.19 17.76
N GLN A 193 3.57 -15.03 17.15
CA GLN A 193 3.33 -14.90 15.72
C GLN A 193 4.43 -14.03 15.10
N TRP A 194 4.93 -14.43 13.94
CA TRP A 194 5.89 -13.65 13.18
C TRP A 194 5.17 -12.60 12.36
N VAL A 195 5.58 -11.33 12.52
CA VAL A 195 5.03 -10.19 11.79
C VAL A 195 6.17 -9.33 11.26
N PRO A 196 6.01 -8.65 10.11
CA PRO A 196 6.99 -7.67 9.67
C PRO A 196 7.16 -6.56 10.71
N THR A 197 8.40 -6.15 10.97
CA THR A 197 8.68 -4.93 11.72
C THR A 197 8.33 -3.71 10.86
N GLN A 198 8.36 -2.51 11.43
CA GLN A 198 8.17 -1.28 10.66
C GLN A 198 9.16 -1.21 9.47
N ASN A 199 10.43 -1.59 9.66
CA ASN A 199 11.41 -1.62 8.57
C ASN A 199 11.04 -2.68 7.52
N GLY A 200 10.54 -3.84 7.95
CA GLY A 200 10.04 -4.89 7.07
C GLY A 200 8.84 -4.46 6.25
N GLU A 201 7.90 -3.74 6.86
CA GLU A 201 6.74 -3.15 6.17
C GLU A 201 7.15 -2.10 5.15
N GLU A 202 8.08 -1.21 5.49
CA GLU A 202 8.61 -0.20 4.57
C GLU A 202 9.33 -0.85 3.37
N ALA A 203 10.08 -1.94 3.61
CA ALA A 203 10.73 -2.69 2.54
C ALA A 203 9.70 -3.36 1.60
N LEU A 204 8.66 -3.99 2.16
CA LEU A 204 7.56 -4.58 1.38
C LEU A 204 6.79 -3.51 0.60
N ALA A 205 6.44 -2.41 1.24
CA ALA A 205 5.76 -1.30 0.58
C ALA A 205 6.59 -0.75 -0.59
N GLY A 206 7.89 -0.56 -0.40
CA GLY A 206 8.80 -0.13 -1.47
C GLY A 206 8.84 -1.09 -2.64
N ALA A 207 8.80 -2.41 -2.38
CA ALA A 207 8.81 -3.42 -3.43
C ALA A 207 7.48 -3.53 -4.18
N ILE A 208 6.35 -3.37 -3.48
CA ILE A 208 5.00 -3.57 -4.03
C ILE A 208 4.43 -2.28 -4.63
N VAL A 209 4.54 -1.17 -3.91
CA VAL A 209 3.98 0.14 -4.32
C VAL A 209 4.95 0.92 -5.21
N GLY A 210 6.26 0.72 -4.97
CA GLY A 210 7.34 1.47 -5.59
C GLY A 210 7.86 2.61 -4.71
N ASN A 211 8.77 3.40 -5.26
CA ASN A 211 9.47 4.46 -4.52
C ASN A 211 8.63 5.74 -4.43
N VAL A 212 7.94 5.93 -3.31
CA VAL A 212 7.08 7.11 -3.05
C VAL A 212 7.91 8.40 -2.92
N ASP A 213 9.14 8.32 -2.38
CA ASP A 213 9.99 9.50 -2.23
C ASP A 213 10.49 10.00 -3.60
N GLN A 214 10.82 9.09 -4.50
CA GLN A 214 11.17 9.44 -5.88
C GLN A 214 10.01 10.12 -6.59
N LEU A 215 8.80 9.55 -6.53
CA LEU A 215 7.61 10.16 -7.12
C LEU A 215 7.35 11.56 -6.56
N THR A 216 7.50 11.73 -5.24
CA THR A 216 7.33 13.04 -4.59
C THR A 216 8.35 14.06 -5.10
N GLN A 217 9.59 13.63 -5.34
CA GLN A 217 10.66 14.46 -5.87
C GLN A 217 10.39 14.86 -7.34
N GLU A 218 9.95 13.91 -8.17
CA GLU A 218 9.55 14.19 -9.55
C GLU A 218 8.44 15.23 -9.62
N MET A 219 7.37 15.03 -8.84
CA MET A 219 6.25 15.98 -8.75
C MET A 219 6.70 17.38 -8.28
N SER A 220 7.63 17.44 -7.30
CA SER A 220 8.15 18.73 -6.80
C SER A 220 9.01 19.44 -7.81
N THR A 221 9.75 18.71 -8.65
CA THR A 221 10.58 19.27 -9.72
C THR A 221 9.69 19.90 -10.81
N ILE A 222 8.60 19.23 -11.17
CA ILE A 222 7.65 19.72 -12.15
C ILE A 222 6.97 21.01 -11.63
N ALA A 223 6.51 20.99 -10.37
CA ALA A 223 5.85 22.16 -9.77
C ALA A 223 6.76 23.39 -9.61
N SER A 224 8.09 23.19 -9.63
CA SER A 224 9.08 24.29 -9.51
C SER A 224 9.57 24.82 -10.87
N ALA A 225 9.18 24.17 -11.97
CA ALA A 225 9.58 24.57 -13.32
C ALA A 225 8.62 25.58 -13.98
N GLU A 226 7.54 25.96 -13.31
CA GLU A 226 6.61 27.02 -13.69
C GLU A 226 6.94 28.35 -12.98
#